data_a1ce602851e7f54d635e191f2cfe0776
#
_entry.id   a1ce602851e7f54d635e191f2cfe0776
#
_cell.length_a   1.000
_cell.length_b   1.000
_cell.length_c   1.000
_cell.angle_alpha   90.00
_cell.angle_beta   90.00
_cell.angle_gamma   90.00
#
_symmetry.space_group_name_H-M   'P 1'
#
loop_
_entity.id
_entity.type
_entity.pdbx_description
1 polymer ?
#
loop_
_entity_poly.entity_id
_entity_poly.type
_entity_poly.pdbx_seq_one_letter_code
_entity_poly.pdbx_strand_id
1 'polypeptide(L)'
;MYIACMKIGSPKELKNNEYRIGLNPSSVKVLIDDGHEVFIETNGGQGIGCSDEDYLRAGAKITSAEELYLLSELIIKVKEPIAEELQYINKNHVLFTYLHLAGNPSHALALAATGVTALAYETVTSNDERLPLLSPMSMIAGQLSFLVGSNYLLKNNQGLGKLLGFSSDFNSGTVTVVGAGAAGTEAIAKAVSNGAHVKIIDLSDHKLSQLESKFGSNRIEYIKSSPSAILEAVKETDLLIGAVYDVGKAAPKVITSDMIKAMRPGSVFVDISIDQGGCSETSKPTTHDNPT
;
A
#
# COMPACT_ATOMS: atom_id res chain seq x y z
N MET A 1 20.90 16.48 24.68
CA MET A 1 20.80 15.01 24.73
C MET A 1 21.77 14.49 23.69
N TYR A 2 22.86 13.80 24.10
CA TYR A 2 23.79 13.22 23.13
C TYR A 2 23.08 12.06 22.44
N ILE A 3 22.73 12.20 21.18
CA ILE A 3 22.31 11.08 20.35
C ILE A 3 23.59 10.30 20.03
N ALA A 4 23.64 9.01 20.39
CA ALA A 4 24.77 8.17 20.02
C ALA A 4 24.87 8.10 18.48
N CYS A 5 26.10 8.23 17.95
CA CYS A 5 26.33 8.00 16.52
C CYS A 5 25.89 6.59 16.17
N MET A 6 25.08 6.46 15.11
CA MET A 6 24.59 5.19 14.61
C MET A 6 25.01 5.00 13.16
N LYS A 7 25.30 3.78 12.76
CA LYS A 7 25.60 3.40 11.38
C LYS A 7 24.32 2.93 10.70
N ILE A 8 23.88 3.68 9.71
CA ILE A 8 22.58 3.51 9.03
C ILE A 8 22.81 3.09 7.58
N GLY A 9 22.22 1.98 7.18
CA GLY A 9 22.27 1.47 5.81
C GLY A 9 20.93 1.55 5.10
N SER A 10 20.92 1.99 3.85
CA SER A 10 19.74 1.86 2.98
C SER A 10 20.12 1.13 1.70
N PRO A 11 19.82 -0.17 1.61
CA PRO A 11 20.11 -0.96 0.44
C PRO A 11 19.15 -0.64 -0.71
N LYS A 12 19.54 -1.03 -1.91
CA LYS A 12 18.68 -1.03 -3.09
C LYS A 12 17.55 -2.05 -2.89
N GLU A 13 16.34 -1.70 -3.33
CA GLU A 13 15.23 -2.65 -3.34
C GLU A 13 15.39 -3.67 -4.47
N LEU A 14 15.16 -4.94 -4.13
CA LEU A 14 15.33 -6.07 -5.06
C LEU A 14 13.98 -6.64 -5.56
N LYS A 15 12.86 -6.24 -4.95
CA LYS A 15 11.54 -6.66 -5.42
C LYS A 15 11.27 -6.16 -6.83
N ASN A 16 10.68 -7.02 -7.65
CA ASN A 16 10.29 -6.64 -9.01
C ASN A 16 9.37 -5.41 -9.00
N ASN A 17 9.67 -4.45 -9.88
CA ASN A 17 8.96 -3.17 -10.00
C ASN A 17 9.00 -2.26 -8.75
N GLU A 18 9.91 -2.50 -7.80
CA GLU A 18 10.18 -1.55 -6.72
C GLU A 18 11.37 -0.66 -7.07
N TYR A 19 11.09 0.61 -7.29
CA TYR A 19 12.07 1.61 -7.71
C TYR A 19 12.41 2.62 -6.63
N ARG A 20 11.75 2.54 -5.47
CA ARG A 20 12.00 3.42 -4.32
C ARG A 20 13.25 2.96 -3.56
N ILE A 21 13.71 3.80 -2.65
CA ILE A 21 14.77 3.51 -1.68
C ILE A 21 14.36 4.07 -0.32
N GLY A 22 14.85 3.49 0.77
CA GLY A 22 14.48 3.88 2.12
C GLY A 22 14.87 5.31 2.50
N LEU A 23 15.97 5.82 1.95
CA LEU A 23 16.48 7.18 2.19
C LEU A 23 16.76 7.91 0.87
N ASN A 24 16.25 9.12 0.73
CA ASN A 24 16.65 10.04 -0.34
C ASN A 24 17.82 10.95 0.13
N PRO A 25 18.51 11.68 -0.77
CA PRO A 25 19.65 12.52 -0.39
C PRO A 25 19.33 13.58 0.68
N SER A 26 18.11 14.14 0.71
CA SER A 26 17.74 15.12 1.73
C SER A 26 17.58 14.50 3.11
N SER A 27 17.03 13.30 3.20
CA SER A 27 16.94 12.54 4.45
C SER A 27 18.33 12.11 4.95
N VAL A 28 19.21 11.70 4.03
CA VAL A 28 20.63 11.42 4.35
C VAL A 28 21.30 12.62 4.96
N LYS A 29 21.13 13.81 4.36
CA LYS A 29 21.72 15.05 4.87
C LYS A 29 21.32 15.32 6.32
N VAL A 30 20.04 15.13 6.66
CA VAL A 30 19.56 15.32 8.04
C VAL A 30 20.25 14.36 9.00
N LEU A 31 20.35 13.07 8.62
CA LEU A 31 20.99 12.05 9.47
C LEU A 31 22.50 12.33 9.66
N ILE A 32 23.19 12.79 8.62
CA ILE A 32 24.59 13.18 8.71
C ILE A 32 24.77 14.41 9.63
N ASP A 33 23.89 15.41 9.51
CA ASP A 33 23.94 16.63 10.35
C ASP A 33 23.64 16.31 11.81
N ASP A 34 22.86 15.26 12.08
CA ASP A 34 22.60 14.72 13.43
C ASP A 34 23.75 13.84 13.97
N GLY A 35 24.83 13.65 13.18
CA GLY A 35 26.05 12.97 13.60
C GLY A 35 26.07 11.46 13.34
N HIS A 36 25.18 10.94 12.48
CA HIS A 36 25.17 9.54 12.08
C HIS A 36 26.09 9.27 10.88
N GLU A 37 26.50 8.02 10.68
CA GLU A 37 27.11 7.54 9.44
C GLU A 37 26.05 6.88 8.57
N VAL A 38 25.98 7.25 7.28
CA VAL A 38 25.00 6.70 6.36
C VAL A 38 25.68 5.99 5.18
N PHE A 39 25.24 4.78 4.93
CA PHE A 39 25.69 3.91 3.84
C PHE A 39 24.55 3.70 2.85
N ILE A 40 24.81 3.91 1.57
CA ILE A 40 23.85 3.68 0.49
C ILE A 40 24.45 2.65 -0.47
N GLU A 41 23.65 1.68 -0.87
CA GLU A 41 24.08 0.72 -1.88
C GLU A 41 24.24 1.39 -3.24
N THR A 42 25.31 1.04 -3.96
CA THR A 42 25.60 1.53 -5.32
C THR A 42 24.37 1.45 -6.22
N ASN A 43 24.05 2.56 -6.88
CA ASN A 43 22.89 2.71 -7.75
C ASN A 43 21.53 2.56 -7.04
N GLY A 44 21.49 2.58 -5.71
CA GLY A 44 20.25 2.40 -4.93
C GLY A 44 19.18 3.47 -5.20
N GLY A 45 19.60 4.70 -5.48
CA GLY A 45 18.69 5.82 -5.74
C GLY A 45 18.27 6.02 -7.21
N GLN A 46 18.78 5.23 -8.14
CA GLN A 46 18.52 5.43 -9.57
C GLN A 46 17.04 5.42 -9.93
N GLY A 47 16.27 4.55 -9.27
CA GLY A 47 14.83 4.41 -9.50
C GLY A 47 14.01 5.66 -9.13
N ILE A 48 14.56 6.54 -8.28
CA ILE A 48 13.97 7.84 -7.90
C ILE A 48 14.68 9.02 -8.55
N GLY A 49 15.56 8.78 -9.52
CA GLY A 49 16.31 9.81 -10.23
C GLY A 49 17.47 10.41 -9.44
N CYS A 50 17.94 9.75 -8.36
CA CYS A 50 19.09 10.19 -7.56
C CYS A 50 20.31 9.32 -7.89
N SER A 51 21.41 9.96 -8.26
CA SER A 51 22.70 9.31 -8.54
C SER A 51 23.48 9.04 -7.25
N ASP A 52 24.50 8.17 -7.33
CA ASP A 52 25.42 7.94 -6.23
C ASP A 52 26.14 9.24 -5.82
N GLU A 53 26.42 10.14 -6.76
CA GLU A 53 27.03 11.43 -6.47
C GLU A 53 26.10 12.37 -5.68
N ASP A 54 24.78 12.28 -5.85
CA ASP A 54 23.82 13.04 -5.04
C ASP A 54 23.90 12.62 -3.57
N TYR A 55 24.07 11.33 -3.33
CA TYR A 55 24.25 10.79 -1.99
C TYR A 55 25.61 11.12 -1.39
N LEU A 56 26.68 11.06 -2.18
CA LEU A 56 28.02 11.49 -1.74
C LEU A 56 28.02 12.97 -1.33
N ARG A 57 27.37 13.84 -2.12
CA ARG A 57 27.19 15.27 -1.78
C ARG A 57 26.38 15.48 -0.50
N ALA A 58 25.45 14.59 -0.20
CA ALA A 58 24.69 14.60 1.05
C ALA A 58 25.49 14.08 2.27
N GLY A 59 26.69 13.52 2.03
CA GLY A 59 27.59 13.00 3.06
C GLY A 59 27.52 11.49 3.28
N ALA A 60 26.75 10.75 2.49
CA ALA A 60 26.73 9.28 2.56
C ALA A 60 28.00 8.66 2.00
N LYS A 61 28.22 7.38 2.35
CA LYS A 61 29.23 6.50 1.76
C LYS A 61 28.53 5.52 0.81
N ILE A 62 29.06 5.33 -0.39
CA ILE A 62 28.53 4.36 -1.37
C ILE A 62 29.28 3.04 -1.18
N THR A 63 28.54 1.93 -1.08
CA THR A 63 29.09 0.59 -0.81
C THR A 63 28.37 -0.47 -1.62
N SER A 64 28.91 -1.71 -1.59
CA SER A 64 28.17 -2.90 -2.06
C SER A 64 27.07 -3.27 -1.05
N ALA A 65 26.10 -4.11 -1.47
CA ALA A 65 25.08 -4.64 -0.58
C ALA A 65 25.68 -5.35 0.64
N GLU A 66 26.63 -6.29 0.41
CA GLU A 66 27.29 -7.06 1.46
C GLU A 66 27.98 -6.16 2.49
N GLU A 67 28.74 -5.18 2.02
CA GLU A 67 29.46 -4.23 2.87
C GLU A 67 28.49 -3.33 3.63
N LEU A 68 27.40 -2.90 3.01
CA LEU A 68 26.36 -2.09 3.64
C LEU A 68 25.78 -2.82 4.87
N TYR A 69 25.34 -4.08 4.70
CA TYR A 69 24.80 -4.87 5.81
C TYR A 69 25.84 -5.14 6.89
N LEU A 70 27.11 -5.39 6.51
CA LEU A 70 28.20 -5.63 7.45
C LEU A 70 28.51 -4.42 8.33
N LEU A 71 28.43 -3.20 7.78
CA LEU A 71 28.80 -1.95 8.45
C LEU A 71 27.67 -1.35 9.26
N SER A 72 26.41 -1.65 8.92
CA SER A 72 25.24 -0.95 9.44
C SER A 72 24.69 -1.61 10.71
N GLU A 73 24.13 -0.78 11.60
CA GLU A 73 23.36 -1.19 12.79
C GLU A 73 21.86 -1.07 12.53
N LEU A 74 21.45 0.00 11.84
CA LEU A 74 20.07 0.25 11.43
C LEU A 74 19.96 0.12 9.92
N ILE A 75 19.10 -0.77 9.46
CA ILE A 75 18.77 -0.97 8.04
C ILE A 75 17.41 -0.35 7.74
N ILE A 76 17.40 0.63 6.85
CA ILE A 76 16.19 1.34 6.43
C ILE A 76 15.86 0.92 4.98
N LYS A 77 14.70 0.28 4.81
CA LYS A 77 14.18 -0.18 3.51
C LYS A 77 12.78 0.35 3.26
N VAL A 78 12.26 0.07 2.09
CA VAL A 78 10.85 0.32 1.75
C VAL A 78 10.05 -0.97 1.92
N LYS A 79 10.51 -2.07 1.34
CA LYS A 79 9.82 -3.37 1.37
C LYS A 79 10.51 -4.36 2.32
N GLU A 80 9.74 -5.35 2.74
CA GLU A 80 10.26 -6.48 3.50
C GLU A 80 11.42 -7.15 2.76
N PRO A 81 12.46 -7.62 3.48
CA PRO A 81 13.57 -8.33 2.87
C PRO A 81 13.10 -9.60 2.14
N ILE A 82 13.65 -9.84 0.96
CA ILE A 82 13.45 -11.11 0.24
C ILE A 82 14.45 -12.17 0.72
N ALA A 83 14.30 -13.42 0.27
CA ALA A 83 15.11 -14.54 0.73
C ALA A 83 16.62 -14.31 0.56
N GLU A 84 17.02 -13.66 -0.54
CA GLU A 84 18.42 -13.32 -0.85
C GLU A 84 19.02 -12.30 0.12
N GLU A 85 18.19 -11.45 0.74
CA GLU A 85 18.64 -10.43 1.71
C GLU A 85 18.74 -11.00 3.13
N LEU A 86 17.94 -12.02 3.47
CA LEU A 86 17.91 -12.59 4.82
C LEU A 86 19.27 -13.14 5.26
N GLN A 87 20.13 -13.57 4.34
CA GLN A 87 21.49 -14.06 4.65
C GLN A 87 22.41 -12.98 5.24
N TYR A 88 22.14 -11.70 4.97
CA TYR A 88 22.91 -10.58 5.50
C TYR A 88 22.35 -10.04 6.82
N ILE A 89 21.10 -10.35 7.14
CA ILE A 89 20.39 -9.84 8.31
C ILE A 89 20.65 -10.75 9.52
N ASN A 90 20.94 -10.15 10.68
CA ASN A 90 21.24 -10.90 11.89
C ASN A 90 20.79 -10.12 13.15
N LYS A 91 21.00 -10.72 14.33
CA LYS A 91 20.59 -10.20 15.65
C LYS A 91 21.19 -8.83 16.05
N ASN A 92 22.23 -8.37 15.37
CA ASN A 92 22.87 -7.09 15.64
C ASN A 92 22.20 -5.94 14.85
N HIS A 93 21.33 -6.26 13.91
CA HIS A 93 20.62 -5.26 13.13
C HIS A 93 19.30 -4.85 13.77
N VAL A 94 18.96 -3.59 13.59
CA VAL A 94 17.60 -3.07 13.65
C VAL A 94 17.12 -2.87 12.23
N LEU A 95 16.01 -3.51 11.84
CA LEU A 95 15.39 -3.38 10.52
C LEU A 95 14.16 -2.49 10.63
N PHE A 96 14.09 -1.42 9.83
CA PHE A 96 12.97 -0.48 9.81
C PHE A 96 12.41 -0.36 8.39
N THR A 97 11.24 -0.92 8.15
CA THR A 97 10.63 -1.08 6.82
C THR A 97 9.15 -1.46 6.93
N TYR A 98 8.40 -1.48 5.79
CA TYR A 98 7.13 -2.22 5.73
C TYR A 98 7.41 -3.71 5.78
N LEU A 99 6.75 -4.44 6.67
CA LEU A 99 6.99 -5.86 6.91
C LEU A 99 5.86 -6.77 6.42
N HIS A 100 4.60 -6.32 6.50
CA HIS A 100 3.41 -7.06 6.06
C HIS A 100 3.32 -8.51 6.58
N LEU A 101 3.81 -8.77 7.80
CA LEU A 101 3.98 -10.12 8.35
C LEU A 101 2.66 -10.87 8.50
N ALA A 102 1.55 -10.17 8.76
CA ALA A 102 0.23 -10.77 8.91
C ALA A 102 -0.26 -11.44 7.61
N GLY A 103 0.15 -10.93 6.45
CA GLY A 103 -0.17 -11.50 5.14
C GLY A 103 0.75 -12.64 4.69
N ASN A 104 1.92 -12.82 5.34
CA ASN A 104 2.93 -13.81 4.95
C ASN A 104 3.58 -14.48 6.18
N PRO A 105 2.93 -15.48 6.80
CA PRO A 105 3.45 -16.17 7.98
C PRO A 105 4.81 -16.87 7.76
N SER A 106 5.06 -17.40 6.56
CA SER A 106 6.34 -18.06 6.25
C SER A 106 7.50 -17.08 6.25
N HIS A 107 7.29 -15.88 5.71
CA HIS A 107 8.26 -14.80 5.76
C HIS A 107 8.48 -14.32 7.21
N ALA A 108 7.43 -14.22 8.01
CA ALA A 108 7.53 -13.85 9.41
C ALA A 108 8.43 -14.82 10.20
N LEU A 109 8.28 -16.13 9.97
CA LEU A 109 9.14 -17.15 10.58
C LEU A 109 10.59 -17.05 10.10
N ALA A 110 10.83 -16.86 8.80
CA ALA A 110 12.17 -16.71 8.24
C ALA A 110 12.88 -15.46 8.78
N LEU A 111 12.17 -14.34 8.89
CA LEU A 111 12.71 -13.11 9.49
C LEU A 111 13.01 -13.30 10.97
N ALA A 112 12.11 -13.92 11.73
CA ALA A 112 12.32 -14.20 13.16
C ALA A 112 13.55 -15.09 13.39
N ALA A 113 13.83 -16.04 12.50
CA ALA A 113 14.98 -16.93 12.59
C ALA A 113 16.34 -16.20 12.50
N THR A 114 16.39 -14.99 11.91
CA THR A 114 17.60 -14.15 11.85
C THR A 114 17.96 -13.53 13.20
N GLY A 115 16.98 -13.44 14.12
CA GLY A 115 17.14 -12.77 15.42
C GLY A 115 17.14 -11.23 15.35
N VAL A 116 16.85 -10.63 14.19
CA VAL A 116 16.81 -9.19 13.99
C VAL A 116 15.75 -8.51 14.85
N THR A 117 16.04 -7.30 15.32
CA THR A 117 14.99 -6.41 15.85
C THR A 117 14.29 -5.70 14.71
N ALA A 118 13.04 -6.06 14.43
CA ALA A 118 12.31 -5.53 13.29
C ALA A 118 11.20 -4.56 13.74
N LEU A 119 11.19 -3.37 13.16
CA LEU A 119 10.20 -2.31 13.39
C LEU A 119 9.39 -2.12 12.09
N ALA A 120 8.09 -2.38 12.16
CA ALA A 120 7.21 -2.27 11.01
C ALA A 120 6.69 -0.83 10.85
N TYR A 121 6.89 -0.21 9.69
CA TYR A 121 6.35 1.12 9.37
C TYR A 121 4.83 1.19 9.57
N GLU A 122 4.12 0.14 9.18
CA GLU A 122 2.67 0.07 9.23
C GLU A 122 2.08 0.02 10.66
N THR A 123 2.92 -0.16 11.68
CA THR A 123 2.49 -0.19 13.08
C THR A 123 3.00 1.00 13.91
N VAL A 124 3.78 1.89 13.29
CA VAL A 124 4.23 3.12 13.98
C VAL A 124 3.04 4.07 14.16
N THR A 125 2.77 4.43 15.41
CA THR A 125 1.70 5.36 15.79
C THR A 125 2.26 6.69 16.28
N SER A 126 1.56 7.78 15.97
CA SER A 126 1.75 9.07 16.60
C SER A 126 1.00 9.15 17.93
N ASN A 127 1.24 10.21 18.72
CA ASN A 127 0.59 10.41 20.02
C ASN A 127 -0.95 10.48 19.95
N ASP A 128 -1.50 10.79 18.79
CA ASP A 128 -2.94 10.83 18.49
C ASP A 128 -3.43 9.56 17.79
N GLU A 129 -2.69 8.44 17.94
CA GLU A 129 -3.00 7.09 17.44
C GLU A 129 -3.12 7.00 15.90
N ARG A 130 -2.69 8.03 15.15
CA ARG A 130 -2.59 7.93 13.69
C ARG A 130 -1.39 7.09 13.27
N LEU A 131 -1.45 6.57 12.05
CA LEU A 131 -0.39 5.76 11.43
C LEU A 131 0.38 6.62 10.39
N PRO A 132 1.33 7.47 10.84
CA PRO A 132 1.94 8.50 9.98
C PRO A 132 2.75 7.93 8.81
N LEU A 133 3.29 6.73 8.95
CA LEU A 133 4.07 6.09 7.89
C LEU A 133 3.19 5.25 6.96
N LEU A 134 2.06 4.70 7.42
CA LEU A 134 1.13 3.93 6.61
C LEU A 134 0.16 4.82 5.81
N SER A 135 -0.36 5.89 6.43
CA SER A 135 -1.41 6.73 5.83
C SER A 135 -1.06 7.26 4.44
N PRO A 136 0.15 7.80 4.16
CA PRO A 136 0.49 8.27 2.81
C PRO A 136 0.44 7.17 1.75
N MET A 137 0.88 5.96 2.09
CA MET A 137 0.83 4.82 1.16
C MET A 137 -0.60 4.35 0.93
N SER A 138 -1.42 4.31 1.98
CA SER A 138 -2.85 4.02 1.86
C SER A 138 -3.58 5.02 0.96
N MET A 139 -3.27 6.32 1.09
CA MET A 139 -3.86 7.36 0.23
C MET A 139 -3.48 7.15 -1.24
N ILE A 140 -2.22 6.88 -1.54
CA ILE A 140 -1.75 6.58 -2.90
C ILE A 140 -2.43 5.32 -3.44
N ALA A 141 -2.48 4.24 -2.65
CA ALA A 141 -3.13 2.99 -3.04
C ALA A 141 -4.62 3.19 -3.35
N GLY A 142 -5.32 4.02 -2.55
CA GLY A 142 -6.71 4.39 -2.80
C GLY A 142 -6.92 5.05 -4.16
N GLN A 143 -6.11 6.04 -4.50
CA GLN A 143 -6.19 6.71 -5.82
C GLN A 143 -5.82 5.77 -6.97
N LEU A 144 -4.76 4.97 -6.80
CA LEU A 144 -4.32 4.00 -7.79
C LEU A 144 -5.36 2.90 -8.05
N SER A 145 -6.11 2.47 -7.03
CA SER A 145 -7.14 1.44 -7.18
C SER A 145 -8.22 1.83 -8.20
N PHE A 146 -8.64 3.10 -8.19
CA PHE A 146 -9.56 3.62 -9.20
C PHE A 146 -8.93 3.66 -10.60
N LEU A 147 -7.70 4.14 -10.73
CA LEU A 147 -7.01 4.26 -12.02
C LEU A 147 -6.76 2.90 -12.65
N VAL A 148 -6.21 1.97 -11.88
CA VAL A 148 -5.94 0.59 -12.33
C VAL A 148 -7.25 -0.12 -12.65
N GLY A 149 -8.24 -0.05 -11.76
CA GLY A 149 -9.55 -0.65 -12.00
C GLY A 149 -10.24 -0.10 -13.25
N SER A 150 -10.17 1.21 -13.48
CA SER A 150 -10.71 1.84 -14.69
C SER A 150 -10.03 1.32 -15.97
N ASN A 151 -8.70 1.11 -15.92
CA ASN A 151 -7.95 0.57 -17.04
C ASN A 151 -8.38 -0.86 -17.38
N TYR A 152 -8.58 -1.72 -16.33
CA TYR A 152 -9.03 -3.10 -16.56
C TYR A 152 -10.50 -3.22 -16.95
N LEU A 153 -11.33 -2.18 -16.82
CA LEU A 153 -12.69 -2.15 -17.38
C LEU A 153 -12.72 -1.98 -18.90
N LEU A 154 -11.62 -1.57 -19.52
CA LEU A 154 -11.54 -1.38 -20.97
C LEU A 154 -11.58 -2.72 -21.71
N LYS A 155 -12.16 -2.73 -22.91
CA LYS A 155 -12.32 -3.95 -23.74
C LYS A 155 -11.01 -4.61 -24.13
N ASN A 156 -9.97 -3.83 -24.39
CA ASN A 156 -8.62 -4.34 -24.69
C ASN A 156 -7.98 -5.11 -23.52
N ASN A 157 -8.47 -4.88 -22.30
CA ASN A 157 -8.08 -5.60 -21.07
C ASN A 157 -9.15 -6.63 -20.63
N GLN A 158 -10.01 -7.08 -21.54
CA GLN A 158 -11.09 -8.05 -21.32
C GLN A 158 -12.20 -7.57 -20.37
N GLY A 159 -12.22 -6.29 -20.03
CA GLY A 159 -13.25 -5.67 -19.19
C GLY A 159 -14.60 -5.48 -19.90
N LEU A 160 -15.55 -4.91 -19.16
CA LEU A 160 -16.91 -4.61 -19.65
C LEU A 160 -16.94 -3.62 -20.84
N GLY A 161 -15.87 -2.86 -21.07
CA GLY A 161 -15.87 -1.75 -22.04
C GLY A 161 -16.64 -0.54 -21.51
N LYS A 162 -16.61 -0.30 -20.20
CA LYS A 162 -17.29 0.80 -19.54
C LYS A 162 -16.31 1.86 -19.09
N LEU A 163 -16.72 3.12 -19.20
CA LEU A 163 -15.99 4.26 -18.67
C LEU A 163 -16.58 4.67 -17.31
N LEU A 164 -15.69 4.86 -16.33
CA LEU A 164 -16.02 5.41 -15.02
C LEU A 164 -15.87 6.94 -15.09
N GLY A 165 -16.91 7.62 -15.52
CA GLY A 165 -16.86 9.07 -15.65
C GLY A 165 -18.22 9.64 -16.00
N PHE A 166 -18.36 10.95 -15.87
CA PHE A 166 -19.58 11.65 -16.19
C PHE A 166 -19.58 12.18 -17.63
N SER A 167 -20.69 11.95 -18.32
CA SER A 167 -21.07 12.67 -19.53
C SER A 167 -22.60 12.84 -19.55
N SER A 168 -23.08 13.90 -20.17
CA SER A 168 -24.52 14.07 -20.44
C SER A 168 -25.08 12.98 -21.34
N ASP A 169 -24.24 12.36 -22.16
CA ASP A 169 -24.63 11.54 -23.29
C ASP A 169 -24.49 10.01 -23.02
N PHE A 170 -23.92 9.61 -21.87
CA PHE A 170 -23.81 8.21 -21.49
C PHE A 170 -23.91 7.99 -19.98
N ASN A 171 -24.37 6.81 -19.61
CA ASN A 171 -24.41 6.40 -18.21
C ASN A 171 -23.01 6.08 -17.68
N SER A 172 -22.62 6.77 -16.62
CA SER A 172 -21.40 6.46 -15.88
C SER A 172 -21.47 5.05 -15.27
N GLY A 173 -20.32 4.41 -15.16
CA GLY A 173 -20.19 3.14 -14.43
C GLY A 173 -20.33 3.33 -12.93
N THR A 174 -20.59 2.22 -12.22
CA THR A 174 -20.76 2.17 -10.76
C THR A 174 -19.49 1.66 -10.11
N VAL A 175 -18.99 2.41 -9.13
CA VAL A 175 -17.86 2.04 -8.26
C VAL A 175 -18.40 1.73 -6.88
N THR A 176 -18.10 0.54 -6.36
CA THR A 176 -18.40 0.20 -4.97
C THR A 176 -17.11 0.13 -4.17
N VAL A 177 -17.04 0.87 -3.07
CA VAL A 177 -15.90 0.85 -2.14
C VAL A 177 -16.33 0.22 -0.83
N VAL A 178 -15.69 -0.88 -0.44
CA VAL A 178 -15.92 -1.57 0.83
C VAL A 178 -14.78 -1.22 1.79
N GLY A 179 -15.10 -0.46 2.82
CA GLY A 179 -14.17 0.14 3.77
C GLY A 179 -13.86 1.60 3.47
N ALA A 180 -14.17 2.49 4.40
CA ALA A 180 -13.99 3.94 4.29
C ALA A 180 -12.85 4.46 5.20
N GLY A 181 -11.78 3.69 5.32
CA GLY A 181 -10.51 4.09 5.94
C GLY A 181 -9.73 5.08 5.06
N ALA A 182 -8.44 5.29 5.34
CA ALA A 182 -7.59 6.22 4.57
C ALA A 182 -7.59 5.88 3.06
N ALA A 183 -7.34 4.62 2.70
CA ALA A 183 -7.33 4.17 1.31
C ALA A 183 -8.70 4.28 0.65
N GLY A 184 -9.76 3.78 1.34
CA GLY A 184 -11.11 3.83 0.80
C GLY A 184 -11.61 5.25 0.58
N THR A 185 -11.31 6.19 1.48
CA THR A 185 -11.66 7.61 1.33
C THR A 185 -11.04 8.24 0.07
N GLU A 186 -9.79 7.91 -0.24
CA GLU A 186 -9.12 8.40 -1.45
C GLU A 186 -9.65 7.74 -2.72
N ALA A 187 -9.99 6.44 -2.68
CA ALA A 187 -10.67 5.77 -3.77
C ALA A 187 -12.05 6.41 -4.07
N ILE A 188 -12.83 6.70 -3.01
CA ILE A 188 -14.11 7.40 -3.09
C ILE A 188 -13.92 8.80 -3.69
N ALA A 189 -12.97 9.59 -3.16
CA ALA A 189 -12.69 10.93 -3.65
C ALA A 189 -12.35 10.93 -5.14
N LYS A 190 -11.54 9.95 -5.57
CA LYS A 190 -11.17 9.80 -6.98
C LYS A 190 -12.36 9.41 -7.86
N ALA A 191 -13.19 8.48 -7.43
CA ALA A 191 -14.38 8.05 -8.14
C ALA A 191 -15.41 9.20 -8.27
N VAL A 192 -15.67 9.92 -7.18
CA VAL A 192 -16.56 11.09 -7.14
C VAL A 192 -16.06 12.20 -8.07
N SER A 193 -14.76 12.54 -7.99
CA SER A 193 -14.17 13.60 -8.83
C SER A 193 -14.23 13.28 -10.33
N ASN A 194 -14.28 12.00 -10.70
CA ASN A 194 -14.48 11.58 -12.09
C ASN A 194 -15.96 11.48 -12.48
N GLY A 195 -16.90 11.68 -11.56
CA GLY A 195 -18.34 11.67 -11.82
C GLY A 195 -18.96 10.28 -11.92
N ALA A 196 -18.33 9.25 -11.37
CA ALA A 196 -18.89 7.90 -11.27
C ALA A 196 -20.11 7.86 -10.34
N HIS A 197 -20.96 6.84 -10.48
CA HIS A 197 -21.88 6.43 -9.42
C HIS A 197 -21.09 5.69 -8.34
N VAL A 198 -21.22 6.08 -7.07
CA VAL A 198 -20.39 5.52 -5.99
C VAL A 198 -21.27 4.93 -4.90
N LYS A 199 -21.04 3.65 -4.58
CA LYS A 199 -21.61 2.99 -3.40
C LYS A 199 -20.52 2.86 -2.34
N ILE A 200 -20.75 3.44 -1.17
CA ILE A 200 -19.80 3.48 -0.05
C ILE A 200 -20.32 2.57 1.05
N ILE A 201 -19.55 1.55 1.39
CA ILE A 201 -19.94 0.55 2.40
C ILE A 201 -18.94 0.59 3.55
N ASP A 202 -19.39 0.91 4.77
CA ASP A 202 -18.56 0.89 5.98
C ASP A 202 -19.35 0.40 7.20
N LEU A 203 -18.64 -0.13 8.20
CA LEU A 203 -19.21 -0.53 9.49
C LEU A 203 -19.58 0.65 10.39
N SER A 204 -18.99 1.82 10.17
CA SER A 204 -19.15 3.00 11.01
C SER A 204 -20.15 4.00 10.43
N ASP A 205 -21.31 4.13 11.06
CA ASP A 205 -22.30 5.16 10.68
C ASP A 205 -21.72 6.56 10.80
N HIS A 206 -20.83 6.79 11.77
CA HIS A 206 -20.15 8.07 11.95
C HIS A 206 -19.26 8.40 10.73
N LYS A 207 -18.49 7.44 10.21
CA LYS A 207 -17.70 7.63 8.99
C LYS A 207 -18.58 7.89 7.77
N LEU A 208 -19.66 7.13 7.61
CA LEU A 208 -20.61 7.34 6.51
C LEU A 208 -21.18 8.76 6.54
N SER A 209 -21.62 9.25 7.71
CA SER A 209 -22.13 10.61 7.87
C SER A 209 -21.06 11.68 7.61
N GLN A 210 -19.80 11.46 8.00
CA GLN A 210 -18.71 12.37 7.68
C GLN A 210 -18.45 12.45 6.17
N LEU A 211 -18.49 11.31 5.47
CA LEU A 211 -18.31 11.25 4.02
C LEU A 211 -19.49 11.87 3.28
N GLU A 212 -20.73 11.67 3.76
CA GLU A 212 -21.91 12.35 3.22
C GLU A 212 -21.82 13.86 3.36
N SER A 213 -21.36 14.36 4.50
CA SER A 213 -21.12 15.80 4.71
C SER A 213 -20.02 16.33 3.78
N LYS A 214 -19.03 15.51 3.42
CA LYS A 214 -17.91 15.90 2.56
C LYS A 214 -18.24 15.87 1.06
N PHE A 215 -18.95 14.84 0.60
CA PHE A 215 -19.17 14.57 -0.83
C PHE A 215 -20.61 14.82 -1.28
N GLY A 216 -21.56 14.98 -0.36
CA GLY A 216 -22.98 15.07 -0.67
C GLY A 216 -23.59 13.73 -1.08
N SER A 217 -24.82 13.76 -1.58
CA SER A 217 -25.58 12.55 -1.97
C SER A 217 -25.85 12.45 -3.48
N ASN A 218 -25.33 13.37 -4.28
CA ASN A 218 -25.53 13.30 -5.72
C ASN A 218 -24.67 12.16 -6.31
N ARG A 219 -25.31 11.10 -6.84
CA ARG A 219 -24.69 9.88 -7.37
C ARG A 219 -23.92 9.04 -6.34
N ILE A 220 -24.17 9.23 -5.05
CA ILE A 220 -23.48 8.53 -3.99
C ILE A 220 -24.51 7.88 -3.06
N GLU A 221 -24.31 6.60 -2.79
CA GLU A 221 -25.08 5.83 -1.82
C GLU A 221 -24.19 5.49 -0.63
N TYR A 222 -24.68 5.76 0.59
CA TYR A 222 -24.00 5.47 1.85
C TYR A 222 -24.69 4.27 2.50
N ILE A 223 -23.96 3.16 2.63
CA ILE A 223 -24.53 1.86 2.97
C ILE A 223 -23.85 1.34 4.23
N LYS A 224 -24.65 1.02 5.25
CA LYS A 224 -24.16 0.29 6.44
C LYS A 224 -23.74 -1.13 6.03
N SER A 225 -22.49 -1.48 6.38
CA SER A 225 -21.93 -2.78 6.00
C SER A 225 -22.67 -3.94 6.64
N SER A 226 -23.09 -4.88 5.82
CA SER A 226 -23.54 -6.22 6.18
C SER A 226 -23.30 -7.16 5.02
N PRO A 227 -23.25 -8.49 5.24
CA PRO A 227 -23.09 -9.45 4.14
C PRO A 227 -24.13 -9.28 3.03
N SER A 228 -25.40 -9.06 3.40
CA SER A 228 -26.48 -8.84 2.43
C SER A 228 -26.33 -7.53 1.66
N ALA A 229 -25.93 -6.44 2.33
CA ALA A 229 -25.70 -5.15 1.69
C ALA A 229 -24.56 -5.20 0.68
N ILE A 230 -23.45 -5.89 1.00
CA ILE A 230 -22.34 -6.10 0.08
C ILE A 230 -22.80 -6.94 -1.11
N LEU A 231 -23.51 -8.05 -0.88
CA LEU A 231 -24.03 -8.93 -1.95
C LEU A 231 -24.92 -8.16 -2.94
N GLU A 232 -25.84 -7.33 -2.45
CA GLU A 232 -26.70 -6.53 -3.34
C GLU A 232 -25.91 -5.48 -4.11
N ALA A 233 -24.96 -4.82 -3.47
CA ALA A 233 -24.16 -3.79 -4.12
C ALA A 233 -23.30 -4.36 -5.25
N VAL A 234 -22.67 -5.53 -5.08
CA VAL A 234 -21.74 -6.09 -6.08
C VAL A 234 -22.43 -6.51 -7.37
N LYS A 235 -23.74 -6.85 -7.34
CA LYS A 235 -24.52 -7.21 -8.54
C LYS A 235 -24.59 -6.08 -9.58
N GLU A 236 -24.55 -4.84 -9.12
CA GLU A 236 -24.65 -3.64 -9.97
C GLU A 236 -23.31 -2.94 -10.17
N THR A 237 -22.26 -3.47 -9.58
CA THR A 237 -20.92 -2.86 -9.55
C THR A 237 -20.13 -3.18 -10.83
N ASP A 238 -19.51 -2.15 -11.40
CA ASP A 238 -18.56 -2.29 -12.49
C ASP A 238 -17.13 -2.40 -11.96
N LEU A 239 -16.78 -1.56 -10.97
CA LEU A 239 -15.51 -1.59 -10.25
C LEU A 239 -15.77 -1.75 -8.75
N LEU A 240 -15.38 -2.88 -8.19
CA LEU A 240 -15.36 -3.14 -6.76
C LEU A 240 -13.96 -2.84 -6.20
N ILE A 241 -13.88 -2.04 -5.14
CA ILE A 241 -12.62 -1.74 -4.44
C ILE A 241 -12.75 -2.21 -3.00
N GLY A 242 -11.91 -3.15 -2.61
CA GLY A 242 -11.77 -3.62 -1.23
C GLY A 242 -10.69 -2.81 -0.50
N ALA A 243 -11.07 -2.11 0.57
CA ALA A 243 -10.21 -1.23 1.35
C ALA A 243 -10.38 -1.44 2.87
N VAL A 244 -10.54 -2.70 3.27
CA VAL A 244 -10.73 -3.07 4.67
C VAL A 244 -9.37 -3.33 5.32
N TYR A 245 -9.12 -2.70 6.45
CA TYR A 245 -7.85 -2.82 7.16
C TYR A 245 -8.08 -2.98 8.67
N ASP A 246 -7.34 -3.90 9.29
CA ASP A 246 -7.24 -4.04 10.75
C ASP A 246 -5.75 -3.95 11.15
N VAL A 247 -5.41 -3.00 12.03
CA VAL A 247 -4.02 -2.67 12.36
C VAL A 247 -3.29 -3.89 12.93
N GLY A 248 -2.17 -4.26 12.28
CA GLY A 248 -1.32 -5.37 12.72
C GLY A 248 -1.92 -6.77 12.58
N LYS A 249 -3.09 -6.92 11.93
CA LYS A 249 -3.76 -8.21 11.72
C LYS A 249 -3.99 -8.49 10.23
N ALA A 250 -4.32 -9.73 9.92
CA ALA A 250 -4.82 -10.08 8.60
C ALA A 250 -6.16 -9.37 8.32
N ALA A 251 -6.35 -8.94 7.08
CA ALA A 251 -7.60 -8.32 6.65
C ALA A 251 -8.78 -9.32 6.79
N PRO A 252 -9.91 -8.89 7.34
CA PRO A 252 -11.08 -9.76 7.43
C PRO A 252 -11.65 -10.05 6.04
N LYS A 253 -12.06 -11.31 5.79
CA LYS A 253 -12.64 -11.75 4.52
C LYS A 253 -14.13 -11.36 4.45
N VAL A 254 -14.40 -10.11 4.11
CA VAL A 254 -15.76 -9.55 4.04
C VAL A 254 -16.42 -9.75 2.68
N ILE A 255 -15.62 -10.06 1.64
CA ILE A 255 -16.11 -10.34 0.28
C ILE A 255 -15.93 -11.84 0.00
N THR A 256 -17.05 -12.55 -0.10
CA THR A 256 -17.05 -14.00 -0.32
C THR A 256 -16.87 -14.35 -1.79
N SER A 257 -16.52 -15.61 -2.06
CA SER A 257 -16.45 -16.16 -3.40
C SER A 257 -17.79 -16.05 -4.16
N ASP A 258 -18.91 -16.18 -3.46
CA ASP A 258 -20.23 -16.08 -4.08
C ASP A 258 -20.60 -14.63 -4.41
N MET A 259 -20.13 -13.65 -3.64
CA MET A 259 -20.26 -12.23 -3.99
C MET A 259 -19.48 -11.89 -5.27
N ILE A 260 -18.27 -12.43 -5.42
CA ILE A 260 -17.48 -12.26 -6.66
C ILE A 260 -18.17 -12.90 -7.85
N LYS A 261 -18.74 -14.12 -7.70
CA LYS A 261 -19.53 -14.78 -8.77
C LYS A 261 -20.79 -14.02 -9.12
N ALA A 262 -21.37 -13.26 -8.20
CA ALA A 262 -22.57 -12.45 -8.43
C ALA A 262 -22.28 -11.15 -9.20
N MET A 263 -21.01 -10.74 -9.32
CA MET A 263 -20.58 -9.61 -10.15
C MET A 263 -20.82 -9.93 -11.63
N ARG A 264 -21.03 -8.88 -12.43
CA ARG A 264 -21.18 -9.03 -13.88
C ARG A 264 -19.87 -9.51 -14.52
N PRO A 265 -19.90 -10.45 -15.49
CA PRO A 265 -18.70 -10.84 -16.24
C PRO A 265 -18.00 -9.62 -16.86
N GLY A 266 -16.68 -9.50 -16.65
CA GLY A 266 -15.88 -8.36 -17.12
C GLY A 266 -15.89 -7.13 -16.21
N SER A 267 -16.61 -7.16 -15.06
CA SER A 267 -16.39 -6.21 -13.97
C SER A 267 -15.05 -6.47 -13.29
N VAL A 268 -14.54 -5.47 -12.58
CA VAL A 268 -13.20 -5.51 -12.00
C VAL A 268 -13.26 -5.46 -10.47
N PHE A 269 -12.47 -6.28 -9.82
CA PHE A 269 -12.23 -6.20 -8.38
C PHE A 269 -10.77 -5.82 -8.10
N VAL A 270 -10.56 -4.75 -7.35
CA VAL A 270 -9.25 -4.30 -6.87
C VAL A 270 -9.21 -4.43 -5.35
N ASP A 271 -8.32 -5.27 -4.84
CA ASP A 271 -8.14 -5.48 -3.40
C ASP A 271 -6.92 -4.73 -2.89
N ILE A 272 -7.13 -3.55 -2.28
CA ILE A 272 -6.06 -2.75 -1.66
C ILE A 272 -5.51 -3.47 -0.42
N SER A 273 -6.32 -4.31 0.23
CA SER A 273 -5.96 -5.03 1.46
C SER A 273 -5.03 -6.21 1.23
N ILE A 274 -4.55 -6.42 0.00
CA ILE A 274 -3.80 -7.62 -0.40
C ILE A 274 -2.53 -7.84 0.40
N ASP A 275 -1.82 -6.78 0.79
CA ASP A 275 -0.62 -6.84 1.61
C ASP A 275 -0.89 -7.44 3.02
N GLN A 276 -2.14 -7.38 3.47
CA GLN A 276 -2.62 -8.00 4.73
C GLN A 276 -3.41 -9.30 4.48
N GLY A 277 -3.16 -9.96 3.35
CA GLY A 277 -3.83 -11.20 2.98
C GLY A 277 -5.11 -11.03 2.17
N GLY A 278 -5.54 -9.78 1.88
CA GLY A 278 -6.73 -9.46 1.10
C GLY A 278 -8.05 -9.56 1.86
N CYS A 279 -9.04 -8.79 1.45
CA CYS A 279 -10.39 -8.77 2.07
C CYS A 279 -11.41 -9.67 1.36
N SER A 280 -11.03 -10.38 0.31
CA SER A 280 -11.86 -11.41 -0.33
C SER A 280 -11.28 -12.81 -0.14
N GLU A 281 -12.15 -13.82 -0.14
CA GLU A 281 -11.77 -15.24 -0.16
C GLU A 281 -10.99 -15.62 -1.42
N THR A 282 -11.20 -14.89 -2.53
CA THR A 282 -10.58 -15.16 -3.83
C THR A 282 -9.31 -14.35 -4.07
N SER A 283 -8.97 -13.40 -3.19
CA SER A 283 -7.82 -12.52 -3.37
C SER A 283 -6.51 -13.28 -3.38
N LYS A 284 -5.68 -12.97 -4.37
CA LYS A 284 -4.29 -13.43 -4.50
C LYS A 284 -3.39 -12.24 -4.82
N PRO A 285 -2.15 -12.22 -4.33
CA PRO A 285 -1.18 -11.23 -4.76
C PRO A 285 -0.97 -11.31 -6.27
N THR A 286 -1.03 -10.16 -6.93
CA THR A 286 -0.79 -10.00 -8.36
C THR A 286 0.39 -9.08 -8.60
N THR A 287 0.93 -9.09 -9.82
CA THR A 287 2.01 -8.20 -10.24
C THR A 287 1.61 -7.49 -11.52
N HIS A 288 2.35 -6.45 -11.92
CA HIS A 288 2.11 -5.79 -13.22
C HIS A 288 2.33 -6.73 -14.40
N ASP A 289 3.19 -7.75 -14.25
CA ASP A 289 3.46 -8.77 -15.28
C ASP A 289 2.40 -9.89 -15.28
N ASN A 290 1.71 -10.08 -14.17
CA ASN A 290 0.62 -11.05 -14.00
C ASN A 290 -0.51 -10.44 -13.16
N PRO A 291 -1.33 -9.56 -13.77
CA PRO A 291 -2.28 -8.69 -13.06
C PRO A 291 -3.57 -9.36 -12.61
N THR A 292 -3.88 -10.57 -13.08
CA THR A 292 -5.13 -11.31 -12.79
C THR A 292 -4.89 -12.80 -12.55
#